data_4d8848dc4d7d259816d03c49662bffc1
#
_entry.id   4d8848dc4d7d259816d03c49662bffc1
#
_cell.length_a   1.000
_cell.length_b   1.000
_cell.length_c   1.000
_cell.angle_alpha   90.00
_cell.angle_beta   90.00
_cell.angle_gamma   90.00
#
_symmetry.space_group_name_H-M   'P 1'
#
loop_
_entity.id
_entity.type
_entity.pdbx_description
1 polymer ?
#
loop_
_entity_poly.entity_id
_entity_poly.type
_entity_poly.pdbx_seq_one_letter_code
_entity_poly.pdbx_strand_id
1 'polypeptide(L)'
;VLSVAATAEAAVAESFGRIPLWTPDTFIHGSGRPQQLVTYELADTKSVFDLNDVAALASLNIARPSDVVTRNRTRTQAWARAIFERGGYAGASWWSYYEPEWAVTGLWKRNGITVIATPEPLHVEHVAVRNAATTIVRQISPRPRG
;
A
#
# COMPACT_ATOMS: atom_id res chain seq x y z
N VAL A 1 -3.82 -6.54 -10.00
CA VAL A 1 -3.44 -6.60 -8.58
C VAL A 1 -4.10 -5.44 -7.83
N LEU A 2 -4.75 -5.74 -6.73
CA LEU A 2 -5.25 -4.76 -5.79
C LEU A 2 -4.22 -4.62 -4.65
N SER A 3 -3.68 -3.43 -4.46
CA SER A 3 -2.82 -3.13 -3.32
C SER A 3 -3.64 -2.48 -2.21
N VAL A 4 -3.50 -2.99 -1.00
CA VAL A 4 -4.15 -2.48 0.21
C VAL A 4 -3.12 -2.32 1.32
N ALA A 5 -3.41 -1.47 2.29
CA ALA A 5 -2.58 -1.27 3.46
C ALA A 5 -3.38 -1.54 4.73
N ALA A 6 -2.71 -1.91 5.81
CA ALA A 6 -3.36 -2.25 7.07
C ALA A 6 -3.94 -1.01 7.78
N THR A 7 -3.42 0.18 7.48
CA THR A 7 -3.88 1.46 8.06
C THR A 7 -4.18 2.48 6.96
N ALA A 8 -5.03 3.46 7.27
CA ALA A 8 -5.34 4.56 6.38
C ALA A 8 -4.09 5.40 6.05
N GLU A 9 -3.23 5.63 7.05
CA GLU A 9 -1.97 6.36 6.90
C GLU A 9 -1.02 5.66 5.92
N ALA A 10 -0.89 4.35 6.04
CA ALA A 10 -0.07 3.56 5.13
C ALA A 10 -0.62 3.62 3.68
N ALA A 11 -1.94 3.53 3.50
CA ALA A 11 -2.56 3.65 2.19
C ALA A 11 -2.29 5.00 1.53
N VAL A 12 -2.37 6.08 2.30
CA VAL A 12 -2.04 7.43 1.84
C VAL A 12 -0.57 7.53 1.46
N ALA A 13 0.33 7.05 2.32
CA ALA A 13 1.77 7.10 2.05
C ALA A 13 2.18 6.29 0.81
N GLU A 14 1.64 5.09 0.65
CA GLU A 14 1.91 4.25 -0.54
C GLU A 14 1.43 4.92 -1.83
N SER A 15 0.32 5.64 -1.78
CA SER A 15 -0.26 6.30 -2.94
C SER A 15 0.43 7.62 -3.29
N PHE A 16 0.78 8.43 -2.29
CA PHE A 16 1.21 9.81 -2.47
C PHE A 16 2.62 10.12 -1.95
N GLY A 17 3.27 9.17 -1.28
CA GLY A 17 4.54 9.38 -0.60
C GLY A 17 5.70 9.83 -1.50
N ARG A 18 5.63 9.59 -2.80
CA ARG A 18 6.62 10.07 -3.77
C ARG A 18 6.55 11.58 -4.00
N ILE A 19 5.42 12.20 -3.65
CA ILE A 19 5.20 13.63 -3.81
C ILE A 19 5.71 14.34 -2.55
N PRO A 20 6.69 15.24 -2.65
CA PRO A 20 7.28 15.86 -1.46
C PRO A 20 6.40 16.92 -0.81
N LEU A 21 5.55 17.59 -1.57
CA LEU A 21 4.62 18.62 -1.12
C LEU A 21 3.20 18.22 -1.50
N TRP A 22 2.35 18.02 -0.50
CA TRP A 22 0.93 17.70 -0.69
C TRP A 22 0.09 18.97 -0.67
N THR A 23 -0.67 19.15 -1.70
CA THR A 23 -1.60 20.28 -1.91
C THR A 23 -3.01 19.74 -2.14
N PRO A 24 -4.06 20.56 -2.14
CA PRO A 24 -5.39 20.09 -2.50
C PRO A 24 -5.44 19.32 -3.82
N ASP A 25 -4.65 19.73 -4.81
CA ASP A 25 -4.61 19.07 -6.13
C ASP A 25 -4.01 17.65 -6.07
N THR A 26 -3.18 17.35 -5.07
CA THR A 26 -2.60 16.01 -4.86
C THR A 26 -3.68 14.94 -4.72
N PHE A 27 -4.80 15.28 -4.12
CA PHE A 27 -5.89 14.37 -3.81
C PHE A 27 -7.06 14.44 -4.81
N ILE A 28 -6.84 15.07 -5.95
CA ILE A 28 -7.81 15.10 -7.04
C ILE A 28 -7.36 14.16 -8.15
N HIS A 29 -8.24 13.22 -8.52
CA HIS A 29 -8.01 12.34 -9.66
C HIS A 29 -8.06 13.15 -10.97
N GLY A 30 -7.41 12.65 -12.02
CA GLY A 30 -7.42 13.30 -13.34
C GLY A 30 -8.82 13.58 -13.94
N SER A 31 -9.85 12.90 -13.43
CA SER A 31 -11.27 13.20 -13.78
C SER A 31 -11.86 14.41 -13.03
N GLY A 32 -11.10 15.08 -12.17
CA GLY A 32 -11.57 16.18 -11.32
C GLY A 32 -12.31 15.73 -10.05
N ARG A 33 -12.40 14.43 -9.79
CA ARG A 33 -13.05 13.88 -8.58
C ARG A 33 -12.03 13.69 -7.46
N PRO A 34 -12.43 13.85 -6.18
CA PRO A 34 -11.57 13.52 -5.06
C PRO A 34 -11.14 12.05 -5.09
N GLN A 35 -9.89 11.79 -4.75
CA GLN A 35 -9.44 10.44 -4.38
C GLN A 35 -10.21 10.01 -3.13
N GLN A 36 -10.45 8.72 -3.01
CA GLN A 36 -11.23 8.18 -1.89
C GLN A 36 -10.43 7.14 -1.12
N LEU A 37 -10.56 7.18 0.20
CA LEU A 37 -10.10 6.12 1.08
C LEU A 37 -11.22 5.08 1.19
N VAL A 38 -10.92 3.85 0.80
CA VAL A 38 -11.87 2.72 0.83
C VAL A 38 -11.38 1.70 1.84
N THR A 39 -12.27 1.25 2.72
CA THR A 39 -11.98 0.22 3.71
C THR A 39 -12.55 -1.12 3.24
N TYR A 40 -11.67 -2.12 3.18
CA TYR A 40 -12.01 -3.49 2.78
C TYR A 40 -11.88 -4.45 3.95
N GLU A 41 -12.71 -5.47 3.94
CA GLU A 41 -12.55 -6.69 4.73
C GLU A 41 -12.14 -7.83 3.80
N LEU A 42 -11.14 -8.59 4.24
CA LEU A 42 -10.72 -9.82 3.58
C LEU A 42 -11.32 -11.03 4.30
N ALA A 43 -11.89 -11.98 3.55
CA ALA A 43 -12.39 -13.22 4.14
C ALA A 43 -11.23 -13.99 4.81
N ASP A 44 -11.51 -14.61 5.97
CA ASP A 44 -10.53 -15.39 6.75
C ASP A 44 -9.93 -16.57 5.96
N THR A 45 -10.63 -17.04 4.91
CA THR A 45 -10.16 -18.09 4.01
C THR A 45 -9.06 -17.64 3.04
N LYS A 46 -8.74 -16.34 3.00
CA LYS A 46 -7.67 -15.81 2.15
C LYS A 46 -6.32 -16.16 2.73
N SER A 47 -5.53 -16.92 1.97
CA SER A 47 -4.14 -17.18 2.28
C SER A 47 -3.25 -16.15 1.61
N VAL A 48 -2.45 -15.43 2.41
CA VAL A 48 -1.51 -14.42 1.96
C VAL A 48 -0.10 -14.85 2.34
N PHE A 49 0.83 -14.77 1.40
CA PHE A 49 2.24 -15.10 1.65
C PHE A 49 2.91 -13.97 2.41
N ASP A 50 3.38 -14.23 3.62
CA ASP A 50 3.94 -13.21 4.51
C ASP A 50 5.46 -13.08 4.32
N LEU A 51 5.88 -11.98 3.71
CA LEU A 51 7.30 -11.66 3.50
C LEU A 51 7.99 -11.08 4.75
N ASN A 52 7.27 -10.88 5.86
CA ASN A 52 7.89 -10.57 7.14
C ASN A 52 8.48 -11.85 7.82
N ASP A 53 8.09 -13.02 7.36
CA ASP A 53 8.61 -14.28 7.88
C ASP A 53 9.97 -14.61 7.23
N VAL A 54 10.99 -14.81 8.06
CA VAL A 54 12.35 -15.16 7.63
C VAL A 54 12.37 -16.46 6.84
N ALA A 55 11.61 -17.46 7.24
CA ALA A 55 11.50 -18.72 6.52
C ALA A 55 10.88 -18.54 5.12
N ALA A 56 9.90 -17.63 4.99
CA ALA A 56 9.31 -17.28 3.71
C ALA A 56 10.33 -16.63 2.78
N LEU A 57 11.13 -15.70 3.28
CA LEU A 57 12.23 -15.08 2.51
C LEU A 57 13.24 -16.11 2.04
N ALA A 58 13.66 -16.98 2.93
CA ALA A 58 14.62 -18.05 2.60
C ALA A 58 14.07 -18.98 1.51
N SER A 59 12.78 -19.29 1.55
CA SER A 59 12.11 -20.15 0.55
C SER A 59 12.08 -19.54 -0.86
N LEU A 60 12.22 -18.23 -0.97
CA LEU A 60 12.29 -17.48 -2.23
C LEU A 60 13.73 -17.11 -2.63
N ASN A 61 14.74 -17.57 -1.87
CA ASN A 61 16.15 -17.17 -2.03
C ASN A 61 16.37 -15.65 -1.93
N ILE A 62 15.56 -14.98 -1.13
CA ILE A 62 15.73 -13.54 -0.82
C ILE A 62 16.73 -13.43 0.33
N ALA A 63 17.97 -13.04 0.01
CA ALA A 63 19.04 -12.98 0.98
C ALA A 63 18.95 -11.78 1.94
N ARG A 64 18.34 -10.69 1.50
CA ARG A 64 18.25 -9.45 2.28
C ARG A 64 16.82 -8.91 2.28
N PRO A 65 16.30 -8.49 3.44
CA PRO A 65 14.97 -7.85 3.51
C PRO A 65 14.83 -6.64 2.58
N SER A 66 15.90 -5.88 2.35
CA SER A 66 15.92 -4.75 1.41
C SER A 66 15.64 -5.14 -0.05
N ASP A 67 15.74 -6.41 -0.40
CA ASP A 67 15.38 -6.90 -1.73
C ASP A 67 13.86 -7.06 -1.90
N VAL A 68 13.09 -7.10 -0.81
CA VAL A 68 11.62 -7.10 -0.83
C VAL A 68 11.11 -5.69 -1.10
N VAL A 69 11.55 -4.72 -0.31
CA VAL A 69 11.10 -3.33 -0.37
C VAL A 69 12.12 -2.49 -1.12
N THR A 70 12.13 -2.66 -2.42
CA THR A 70 13.05 -1.96 -3.33
C THR A 70 12.27 -1.25 -4.44
N ARG A 71 12.84 -0.17 -4.96
CA ARG A 71 12.33 0.50 -6.17
C ARG A 71 12.69 -0.27 -7.46
N ASN A 72 13.48 -1.33 -7.36
CA ASN A 72 13.80 -2.19 -8.49
C ASN A 72 12.59 -3.08 -8.83
N ARG A 73 11.81 -2.62 -9.79
CA ARG A 73 10.58 -3.30 -10.20
C ARG A 73 10.82 -4.72 -10.73
N THR A 74 11.94 -4.96 -11.37
CA THR A 74 12.30 -6.31 -11.86
C THR A 74 12.41 -7.29 -10.70
N ARG A 75 13.04 -6.88 -9.59
CA ARG A 75 13.17 -7.73 -8.40
C ARG A 75 11.82 -7.97 -7.71
N THR A 76 11.03 -6.91 -7.52
CA THR A 76 9.71 -7.06 -6.88
C THR A 76 8.76 -7.91 -7.70
N GLN A 77 8.79 -7.79 -9.02
CA GLN A 77 8.00 -8.65 -9.91
C GLN A 77 8.48 -10.10 -9.90
N ALA A 78 9.79 -10.34 -9.76
CA ALA A 78 10.34 -11.69 -9.73
C ALA A 78 9.86 -12.48 -8.49
N TRP A 79 9.93 -11.92 -7.30
CA TRP A 79 9.45 -12.61 -6.11
C TRP A 79 7.91 -12.72 -6.10
N ALA A 80 7.19 -11.70 -6.58
CA ALA A 80 5.73 -11.76 -6.68
C ALA A 80 5.28 -12.88 -7.64
N ARG A 81 5.94 -13.02 -8.77
CA ARG A 81 5.71 -14.10 -9.72
C ARG A 81 6.01 -15.47 -9.12
N ALA A 82 7.12 -15.61 -8.41
CA ALA A 82 7.47 -16.88 -7.76
C ALA A 82 6.41 -17.32 -6.75
N ILE A 83 5.83 -16.40 -5.97
CA ILE A 83 4.73 -16.69 -5.05
C ILE A 83 3.47 -17.09 -5.82
N PHE A 84 3.14 -16.35 -6.86
CA PHE A 84 1.97 -16.64 -7.70
C PHE A 84 2.05 -18.04 -8.33
N GLU A 85 3.22 -18.40 -8.87
CA GLU A 85 3.47 -19.71 -9.52
C GLU A 85 3.44 -20.88 -8.53
N ARG A 86 3.75 -20.68 -7.25
CA ARG A 86 3.56 -21.72 -6.22
C ARG A 86 2.10 -22.11 -6.04
N GLY A 87 1.17 -21.21 -6.33
CA GLY A 87 -0.25 -21.41 -6.09
C GLY A 87 -0.64 -21.39 -4.61
N GLY A 88 -1.95 -21.49 -4.34
CA GLY A 88 -2.47 -21.54 -2.97
C GLY A 88 -2.58 -20.19 -2.26
N TYR A 89 -1.98 -19.13 -2.78
CA TYR A 89 -2.02 -17.79 -2.19
C TYR A 89 -2.91 -16.84 -2.99
N ALA A 90 -3.62 -15.97 -2.28
CA ALA A 90 -4.42 -14.89 -2.88
C ALA A 90 -3.62 -13.62 -3.12
N GLY A 91 -2.46 -13.51 -2.47
CA GLY A 91 -1.60 -12.35 -2.51
C GLY A 91 -0.35 -12.54 -1.68
N ALA A 92 0.38 -11.45 -1.49
CA ALA A 92 1.54 -11.39 -0.61
C ALA A 92 1.48 -10.12 0.24
N SER A 93 2.00 -10.19 1.46
CA SER A 93 2.15 -9.04 2.35
C SER A 93 3.61 -8.76 2.65
N TRP A 94 3.92 -7.49 2.82
CA TRP A 94 5.24 -6.97 3.15
C TRP A 94 5.10 -5.68 3.95
N TRP A 95 6.21 -5.08 4.35
CA TRP A 95 6.24 -3.79 5.04
C TRP A 95 6.38 -2.62 4.06
N SER A 96 5.87 -1.46 4.45
CA SER A 96 5.97 -0.25 3.64
C SER A 96 7.42 0.22 3.46
N TYR A 97 7.73 0.74 2.29
CA TYR A 97 8.98 1.46 2.04
C TYR A 97 9.12 2.71 2.94
N TYR A 98 7.99 3.34 3.28
CA TYR A 98 7.97 4.60 4.01
C TYR A 98 8.05 4.43 5.52
N GLU A 99 7.46 3.37 6.06
CA GLU A 99 7.43 3.07 7.49
C GLU A 99 7.38 1.55 7.67
N PRO A 100 8.45 0.92 8.21
CA PRO A 100 8.53 -0.54 8.31
C PRO A 100 7.44 -1.21 9.16
N GLU A 101 6.82 -0.50 10.08
CA GLU A 101 5.72 -1.02 10.90
C GLU A 101 4.39 -1.07 10.15
N TRP A 102 4.29 -0.44 8.99
CA TRP A 102 3.09 -0.47 8.18
C TRP A 102 3.07 -1.68 7.25
N ALA A 103 2.05 -2.52 7.41
CA ALA A 103 1.84 -3.65 6.53
C ALA A 103 1.11 -3.26 5.24
N VAL A 104 1.61 -3.77 4.13
CA VAL A 104 1.05 -3.60 2.79
C VAL A 104 0.78 -4.98 2.21
N THR A 105 -0.32 -5.15 1.51
CA THR A 105 -0.70 -6.41 0.88
C THR A 105 -1.10 -6.20 -0.57
N GLY A 106 -0.52 -6.97 -1.46
CA GLY A 106 -0.92 -7.05 -2.86
C GLY A 106 -1.76 -8.30 -3.10
N LEU A 107 -2.95 -8.15 -3.64
CA LEU A 107 -3.91 -9.22 -3.90
C LEU A 107 -4.10 -9.41 -5.39
N TRP A 108 -3.85 -10.60 -5.90
CA TRP A 108 -4.17 -10.99 -7.28
C TRP A 108 -5.50 -11.73 -7.40
N LYS A 109 -6.03 -12.28 -6.32
CA LYS A 109 -7.39 -12.84 -6.24
C LYS A 109 -8.29 -11.87 -5.48
N ARG A 110 -9.32 -11.35 -6.14
CA ARG A 110 -10.23 -10.34 -5.58
C ARG A 110 -11.50 -10.89 -4.95
N ASN A 111 -11.82 -12.16 -5.16
CA ASN A 111 -12.96 -12.80 -4.50
C ASN A 111 -12.76 -12.82 -2.97
N GLY A 112 -13.83 -12.64 -2.20
CA GLY A 112 -13.77 -12.56 -0.74
C GLY A 112 -13.23 -11.25 -0.19
N ILE A 113 -13.25 -10.18 -0.99
CA ILE A 113 -12.94 -8.81 -0.58
C ILE A 113 -14.24 -8.02 -0.59
N THR A 114 -14.58 -7.39 0.54
CA THR A 114 -15.82 -6.66 0.71
C THR A 114 -15.54 -5.24 1.19
N VAL A 115 -16.23 -4.26 0.61
CA VAL A 115 -16.22 -2.88 1.13
C VAL A 115 -17.11 -2.82 2.36
N ILE A 116 -16.58 -2.38 3.50
CA ILE A 116 -17.28 -2.42 4.79
C ILE A 116 -17.64 -1.05 5.36
N ALA A 117 -17.24 0.02 4.69
CA ALA A 117 -17.55 1.38 5.11
C ALA A 117 -17.80 2.27 3.90
N THR A 118 -18.51 3.38 4.10
CA THR A 118 -18.66 4.41 3.08
C THR A 118 -17.29 4.98 2.71
N PRO A 119 -16.93 5.04 1.42
CA PRO A 119 -15.68 5.66 1.00
C PRO A 119 -15.58 7.12 1.46
N GLU A 120 -14.41 7.49 1.96
CA GLU A 120 -14.15 8.82 2.49
C GLU A 120 -13.34 9.63 1.47
N PRO A 121 -13.79 10.83 1.04
CA PRO A 121 -12.98 11.66 0.16
C PRO A 121 -11.72 12.13 0.88
N LEU A 122 -10.57 12.05 0.19
CA LEU A 122 -9.31 12.54 0.71
C LEU A 122 -9.13 14.02 0.40
N HIS A 123 -8.58 14.74 1.36
CA HIS A 123 -8.20 16.15 1.28
C HIS A 123 -7.08 16.44 2.28
N VAL A 124 -6.45 17.59 2.16
CA VAL A 124 -5.28 17.95 3.01
C VAL A 124 -5.58 17.99 4.51
N GLU A 125 -6.85 18.20 4.89
CA GLU A 125 -7.27 18.24 6.29
C GLU A 125 -7.71 16.85 6.83
N HIS A 126 -7.76 15.82 5.99
CA HIS A 126 -8.13 14.47 6.42
C HIS A 126 -7.11 13.94 7.42
N VAL A 127 -7.58 13.36 8.54
CA VAL A 127 -6.71 12.92 9.63
C VAL A 127 -5.63 11.94 9.18
N ALA A 128 -5.97 10.98 8.31
CA ALA A 128 -5.01 10.03 7.78
C ALA A 128 -3.94 10.70 6.89
N VAL A 129 -4.31 11.73 6.14
CA VAL A 129 -3.37 12.53 5.33
C VAL A 129 -2.39 13.27 6.22
N ARG A 130 -2.88 13.95 7.25
CA ARG A 130 -2.04 14.70 8.20
C ARG A 130 -1.10 13.79 8.97
N ASN A 131 -1.60 12.66 9.48
CA ASN A 131 -0.80 11.70 10.21
C ASN A 131 0.27 11.04 9.32
N ALA A 132 -0.09 10.64 8.11
CA ALA A 132 0.86 10.10 7.16
C ALA A 132 1.96 11.12 6.82
N ALA A 133 1.58 12.37 6.54
CA ALA A 133 2.54 13.44 6.26
C ALA A 133 3.54 13.65 7.40
N THR A 134 3.07 13.61 8.64
CA THR A 134 3.94 13.73 9.82
C THR A 134 4.92 12.57 9.89
N THR A 135 4.43 11.34 9.73
CA THR A 135 5.25 10.12 9.86
C THR A 135 6.34 10.04 8.79
N ILE A 136 6.00 10.32 7.52
CA ILE A 136 6.96 10.22 6.41
C ILE A 136 7.62 11.56 6.05
N VAL A 137 7.43 12.56 6.88
CA VAL A 137 8.01 13.92 6.74
C VAL A 137 7.68 14.54 5.39
N ARG A 138 6.38 14.69 5.10
CA ARG A 138 5.89 15.42 3.93
C ARG A 138 5.30 16.75 4.35
N GLN A 139 5.52 17.76 3.53
CA GLN A 139 4.92 19.07 3.74
C GLN A 139 3.51 19.11 3.18
N ILE A 140 2.63 19.80 3.88
CA ILE A 140 1.27 20.07 3.43
C ILE A 140 1.11 21.56 3.21
N SER A 141 0.61 21.95 2.04
CA SER A 141 0.16 23.30 1.75
C SER A 141 -1.36 23.32 1.57
N PRO A 142 -2.09 24.20 2.28
CA PRO A 142 -3.53 24.33 2.09
C PRO A 142 -3.90 25.04 0.79
N ARG A 143 -2.91 25.55 0.03
CA ARG A 143 -3.13 26.25 -1.24
C ARG A 143 -2.83 25.33 -2.41
N PRO A 144 -3.67 25.38 -3.48
CA PRO A 144 -3.35 24.72 -4.73
C PRO A 144 -1.98 25.19 -5.27
N ARG A 145 -1.32 24.34 -6.03
CA ARG A 145 -0.16 24.77 -6.82
C ARG A 145 -0.63 25.81 -7.84
N GLY A 146 -0.12 26.99 -7.68
CA GLY A 146 -0.32 28.07 -8.66
C GLY A 146 0.40 27.78 -9.97
#